data_e843fd17ebf3c38ae36cdd1ac1428745
#
_entry.id   e843fd17ebf3c38ae36cdd1ac1428745
#
_cell.length_a   1.000
_cell.length_b   1.000
_cell.length_c   1.000
_cell.angle_alpha   90.00
_cell.angle_beta   90.00
_cell.angle_gamma   90.00
#
_symmetry.space_group_name_H-M   'P 1'
#
loop_
_entity.id
_entity.type
_entity.pdbx_description
1 polymer ?
#
loop_
_entity_poly.entity_id
_entity_poly.type
_entity_poly.pdbx_seq_one_letter_code
_entity_poly.pdbx_strand_id
1 'polypeptide(L)'
;MMTRQERVLRNVVVILAIGTMVLGGLLFWSLRAVAVLKGDAAEGEPADIATAGGQPVTDREWMDELTKKHGDEVLLSMLNHIVVGKEAEALGITVTVDDIEEELLRSMAGYGSEEQYYAQMLSELGLSRHEVREETVYRLTLRAVATAGITISDAAINQYLLENAERFTPKKQLQLSIIRVDTYEEAGLVMDRLEEGEDFAAVAGEVSTDAESREHGGSIGTVEEDDPFWPSELLRTAAGLEAGDIAGPLPAGEDYAVIRVERIVEPPGTDMTEVREQVRQQLALEQAAPLQQVESDLRKKYDTAIYIDNGLQD
;
A
#
# COMPACT_ATOMS: atom_id res chain seq x y z
N MET A 1 7.82 12.37 -11.73
CA MET A 1 7.64 11.01 -12.30
C MET A 1 8.41 10.03 -11.44
N MET A 2 7.74 9.26 -10.63
CA MET A 2 8.41 8.21 -9.84
C MET A 2 8.69 7.02 -10.74
N THR A 3 9.94 6.63 -10.86
CA THR A 3 10.35 5.46 -11.65
C THR A 3 9.79 4.17 -11.02
N ARG A 4 9.65 3.11 -11.83
CA ARG A 4 9.24 1.77 -11.36
C ARG A 4 10.14 1.30 -10.20
N GLN A 5 11.43 1.65 -10.24
CA GLN A 5 12.38 1.37 -9.16
C GLN A 5 12.06 2.15 -7.86
N GLU A 6 11.59 3.39 -7.96
CA GLU A 6 11.21 4.17 -6.77
C GLU A 6 9.91 3.67 -6.14
N ARG A 7 8.95 3.18 -6.93
CA ARG A 7 7.75 2.52 -6.40
C ARG A 7 8.08 1.19 -5.72
N VAL A 8 8.91 0.37 -6.35
CA VAL A 8 9.38 -0.88 -5.75
C VAL A 8 10.21 -0.59 -4.49
N LEU A 9 11.10 0.41 -4.53
CA LEU A 9 11.91 0.80 -3.38
C LEU A 9 11.04 1.37 -2.25
N ARG A 10 10.02 2.16 -2.57
CA ARG A 10 9.05 2.69 -1.60
C ARG A 10 8.22 1.56 -0.98
N ASN A 11 7.75 0.63 -1.78
CA ASN A 11 7.01 -0.53 -1.27
C ASN A 11 7.91 -1.43 -0.42
N VAL A 12 9.16 -1.65 -0.82
CA VAL A 12 10.16 -2.38 -0.02
C VAL A 12 10.50 -1.64 1.27
N VAL A 13 10.61 -0.31 1.25
CA VAL A 13 10.85 0.51 2.46
C VAL A 13 9.62 0.51 3.37
N VAL A 14 8.41 0.56 2.81
CA VAL A 14 7.16 0.43 3.58
C VAL A 14 7.03 -0.97 4.17
N ILE A 15 7.33 -2.01 3.40
CA ILE A 15 7.34 -3.40 3.86
C ILE A 15 8.42 -3.62 4.93
N LEU A 16 9.62 -3.05 4.77
CA LEU A 16 10.68 -3.12 5.78
C LEU A 16 10.35 -2.31 7.04
N ALA A 17 9.75 -1.14 6.91
CA ALA A 17 9.31 -0.34 8.06
C ALA A 17 8.13 -1.02 8.80
N ILE A 18 7.22 -1.64 8.07
CA ILE A 18 6.17 -2.49 8.65
C ILE A 18 6.81 -3.75 9.24
N GLY A 19 7.75 -4.40 8.58
CA GLY A 19 8.41 -5.62 9.05
C GLY A 19 9.16 -5.45 10.38
N THR A 20 9.79 -4.30 10.62
CA THR A 20 10.45 -4.01 11.90
C THR A 20 9.45 -3.75 13.04
N MET A 21 8.30 -3.14 12.75
CA MET A 21 7.22 -2.96 13.74
C MET A 21 6.49 -4.26 14.08
N VAL A 22 6.40 -5.18 13.13
CA VAL A 22 5.63 -6.42 13.22
C VAL A 22 6.29 -7.49 14.06
N LEU A 23 7.61 -7.59 14.02
CA LEU A 23 8.33 -8.46 14.96
C LEU A 23 8.02 -8.08 16.41
N GLY A 24 7.80 -6.78 16.70
CA GLY A 24 7.32 -6.31 18.00
C GLY A 24 5.90 -6.78 18.36
N GLY A 25 4.95 -6.74 17.43
CA GLY A 25 3.56 -7.12 17.66
C GLY A 25 3.36 -8.62 17.87
N LEU A 26 4.05 -9.47 17.10
CA LEU A 26 4.02 -10.94 17.24
C LEU A 26 4.50 -11.39 18.62
N LEU A 27 5.53 -10.73 19.14
CA LEU A 27 6.03 -11.01 20.48
C LEU A 27 5.08 -10.53 21.58
N PHE A 28 4.39 -9.41 21.37
CA PHE A 28 3.38 -8.95 22.32
C PHE A 28 2.23 -9.94 22.47
N TRP A 29 1.75 -10.51 21.38
CA TRP A 29 0.65 -11.48 21.42
C TRP A 29 1.12 -12.82 22.04
N SER A 30 2.33 -13.30 21.72
CA SER A 30 2.90 -14.50 22.36
C SER A 30 3.13 -14.29 23.86
N LEU A 31 3.55 -13.09 24.28
CA LEU A 31 3.68 -12.72 25.70
C LEU A 31 2.31 -12.66 26.40
N ARG A 32 1.28 -12.15 25.71
CA ARG A 32 -0.09 -12.12 26.27
C ARG A 32 -0.74 -13.50 26.33
N ALA A 33 -0.51 -14.36 25.34
CA ALA A 33 -0.94 -15.75 25.36
C ALA A 33 -0.25 -16.54 26.50
N VAL A 34 1.04 -16.29 26.73
CA VAL A 34 1.79 -16.85 27.87
C VAL A 34 1.34 -16.26 29.21
N ALA A 35 0.96 -14.98 29.26
CA ALA A 35 0.42 -14.36 30.49
C ALA A 35 -0.96 -14.94 30.87
N VAL A 36 -1.80 -15.26 29.89
CA VAL A 36 -3.09 -15.96 30.12
C VAL A 36 -2.86 -17.38 30.59
N LEU A 37 -1.82 -18.07 30.12
CA LEU A 37 -1.41 -19.39 30.62
C LEU A 37 -0.73 -19.32 32.00
N LYS A 38 -0.14 -18.17 32.37
CA LYS A 38 0.48 -17.91 33.67
C LYS A 38 -0.51 -17.53 34.79
N GLY A 39 -1.77 -17.24 34.48
CA GLY A 39 -2.78 -16.86 35.47
C GLY A 39 -3.09 -17.91 36.55
N ASP A 40 -2.64 -19.17 36.37
CA ASP A 40 -2.84 -20.28 37.29
C ASP A 40 -1.58 -21.10 37.62
N ALA A 41 -0.39 -20.66 37.18
CA ALA A 41 0.84 -21.38 37.53
C ALA A 41 1.42 -20.83 38.86
N ALA A 42 1.08 -21.48 39.97
CA ALA A 42 1.98 -21.59 41.11
C ALA A 42 3.39 -21.98 40.58
N GLU A 43 4.47 -21.54 41.26
CA GLU A 43 5.87 -21.84 40.97
C GLU A 43 6.06 -23.32 40.60
N GLY A 44 5.75 -23.69 39.35
CA GLY A 44 5.89 -25.03 38.79
C GLY A 44 7.21 -25.15 38.04
N GLU A 45 7.75 -26.34 37.99
CA GLU A 45 8.90 -26.64 37.15
C GLU A 45 8.65 -26.16 35.71
N PRO A 46 9.71 -25.64 35.01
CA PRO A 46 9.57 -25.14 33.64
C PRO A 46 8.97 -26.24 32.73
N ALA A 47 7.92 -25.87 32.01
CA ALA A 47 7.23 -26.81 31.11
C ALA A 47 8.02 -26.99 29.81
N ASP A 48 8.13 -28.25 29.38
CA ASP A 48 8.71 -28.58 28.08
C ASP A 48 7.75 -28.12 26.97
N ILE A 49 8.20 -27.19 26.13
CA ILE A 49 7.42 -26.69 24.98
C ILE A 49 7.80 -27.36 23.66
N ALA A 50 9.00 -27.95 23.59
CA ALA A 50 9.49 -28.70 22.44
C ALA A 50 10.56 -29.73 22.87
N THR A 51 10.81 -30.73 22.03
CA THR A 51 11.93 -31.66 22.22
C THR A 51 12.64 -31.93 20.90
N ALA A 52 13.97 -32.06 20.94
CA ALA A 52 14.78 -32.44 19.79
C ALA A 52 15.81 -33.52 20.23
N GLY A 53 15.74 -34.71 19.63
CA GLY A 53 16.65 -35.83 19.97
C GLY A 53 16.55 -36.25 21.44
N GLY A 54 15.42 -36.06 22.10
CA GLY A 54 15.20 -36.34 23.52
C GLY A 54 15.65 -35.20 24.47
N GLN A 55 16.21 -34.13 23.97
CA GLN A 55 16.52 -32.93 24.76
C GLN A 55 15.31 -31.97 24.75
N PRO A 56 14.76 -31.59 25.93
CA PRO A 56 13.68 -30.64 26.02
C PRO A 56 14.16 -29.21 25.76
N VAL A 57 13.26 -28.38 25.25
CA VAL A 57 13.34 -26.92 25.28
C VAL A 57 12.24 -26.47 26.22
N THR A 58 12.61 -25.76 27.27
CA THR A 58 11.67 -25.29 28.27
C THR A 58 11.08 -23.92 27.90
N ASP A 59 9.90 -23.60 28.45
CA ASP A 59 9.26 -22.28 28.31
C ASP A 59 10.16 -21.14 28.79
N ARG A 60 10.93 -21.38 29.86
CA ARG A 60 11.89 -20.41 30.40
C ARG A 60 13.03 -20.14 29.42
N GLU A 61 13.71 -21.18 28.91
CA GLU A 61 14.78 -21.02 27.93
C GLU A 61 14.31 -20.29 26.67
N TRP A 62 13.10 -20.62 26.21
CA TRP A 62 12.50 -19.96 25.06
C TRP A 62 12.18 -18.48 25.34
N MET A 63 11.59 -18.16 26.50
CA MET A 63 11.29 -16.78 26.91
C MET A 63 12.56 -15.96 27.12
N ASP A 64 13.59 -16.53 27.73
CA ASP A 64 14.87 -15.86 27.94
C ASP A 64 15.52 -15.52 26.59
N GLU A 65 15.49 -16.44 25.62
CA GLU A 65 16.05 -16.21 24.30
C GLU A 65 15.24 -15.16 23.50
N LEU A 66 13.89 -15.18 23.60
CA LEU A 66 13.03 -14.14 23.01
C LEU A 66 13.29 -12.77 23.62
N THR A 67 13.36 -12.71 24.95
CA THR A 67 13.62 -11.46 25.67
C THR A 67 14.98 -10.89 25.30
N LYS A 68 16.00 -11.75 25.21
CA LYS A 68 17.35 -11.36 24.82
C LYS A 68 17.43 -10.81 23.39
N LYS A 69 16.71 -11.43 22.45
CA LYS A 69 16.76 -11.04 21.03
C LYS A 69 15.85 -9.86 20.68
N HIS A 70 14.68 -9.77 21.30
CA HIS A 70 13.62 -8.88 20.89
C HIS A 70 13.01 -8.08 22.04
N GLY A 71 13.41 -8.33 23.28
CA GLY A 71 12.79 -7.72 24.45
C GLY A 71 12.80 -6.20 24.44
N ASP A 72 13.91 -5.59 24.06
CA ASP A 72 14.06 -4.13 24.04
C ASP A 72 13.18 -3.48 22.98
N GLU A 73 13.11 -4.08 21.79
CA GLU A 73 12.27 -3.59 20.68
C GLU A 73 10.78 -3.67 21.04
N VAL A 74 10.36 -4.80 21.60
CA VAL A 74 8.97 -5.01 22.03
C VAL A 74 8.59 -4.06 23.15
N LEU A 75 9.46 -3.93 24.15
CA LEU A 75 9.22 -3.03 25.28
C LEU A 75 9.11 -1.58 24.81
N LEU A 76 9.99 -1.16 23.90
CA LEU A 76 9.99 0.19 23.33
C LEU A 76 8.69 0.44 22.55
N SER A 77 8.23 -0.52 21.75
CA SER A 77 6.96 -0.45 21.02
C SER A 77 5.79 -0.29 21.99
N MET A 78 5.74 -1.12 23.05
CA MET A 78 4.69 -1.02 24.09
C MET A 78 4.67 0.36 24.77
N LEU A 79 5.84 0.90 25.08
CA LEU A 79 5.98 2.23 25.70
C LEU A 79 5.54 3.33 24.73
N ASN A 80 5.87 3.22 23.46
CA ASN A 80 5.43 4.15 22.42
C ASN A 80 3.90 4.17 22.31
N HIS A 81 3.25 3.00 22.26
CA HIS A 81 1.78 2.92 22.25
C HIS A 81 1.15 3.63 23.46
N ILE A 82 1.73 3.45 24.65
CA ILE A 82 1.24 4.10 25.86
C ILE A 82 1.40 5.62 25.80
N VAL A 83 2.57 6.13 25.43
CA VAL A 83 2.82 7.57 25.45
C VAL A 83 2.12 8.32 24.32
N VAL A 84 1.99 7.70 23.15
CA VAL A 84 1.22 8.24 22.02
C VAL A 84 -0.27 8.29 22.36
N GLY A 85 -0.81 7.23 22.96
CA GLY A 85 -2.21 7.21 23.42
C GLY A 85 -2.49 8.29 24.48
N LYS A 86 -1.60 8.47 25.45
CA LYS A 86 -1.71 9.54 26.45
C LYS A 86 -1.66 10.94 25.83
N GLU A 87 -0.78 11.15 24.85
CA GLU A 87 -0.70 12.44 24.18
C GLU A 87 -1.94 12.71 23.34
N ALA A 88 -2.45 11.71 22.62
CA ALA A 88 -3.69 11.82 21.87
C ALA A 88 -4.87 12.19 22.78
N GLU A 89 -5.01 11.53 23.95
CA GLU A 89 -6.02 11.87 24.95
C GLU A 89 -5.87 13.31 25.45
N ALA A 90 -4.65 13.73 25.79
CA ALA A 90 -4.35 15.08 26.26
C ALA A 90 -4.68 16.17 25.21
N LEU A 91 -4.53 15.86 23.93
CA LEU A 91 -4.84 16.75 22.82
C LEU A 91 -6.30 16.63 22.33
N GLY A 92 -7.09 15.70 22.87
CA GLY A 92 -8.45 15.42 22.40
C GLY A 92 -8.52 14.81 21.00
N ILE A 93 -7.45 14.14 20.57
CA ILE A 93 -7.35 13.47 19.27
C ILE A 93 -8.07 12.11 19.35
N THR A 94 -8.95 11.87 18.40
CA THR A 94 -9.66 10.58 18.25
C THR A 94 -9.56 10.14 16.80
N VAL A 95 -9.07 8.94 16.57
CA VAL A 95 -9.13 8.26 15.28
C VAL A 95 -10.47 7.56 15.15
N THR A 96 -11.23 7.91 14.14
CA THR A 96 -12.58 7.36 13.92
C THR A 96 -12.54 6.02 13.20
N VAL A 97 -13.65 5.30 13.18
CA VAL A 97 -13.77 4.06 12.40
C VAL A 97 -13.60 4.35 10.90
N ASP A 98 -14.15 5.47 10.44
CA ASP A 98 -14.07 5.87 9.03
C ASP A 98 -12.61 6.16 8.61
N ASP A 99 -11.83 6.85 9.47
CA ASP A 99 -10.40 7.10 9.21
C ASP A 99 -9.61 5.79 9.07
N ILE A 100 -9.94 4.79 9.90
CA ILE A 100 -9.28 3.48 9.88
C ILE A 100 -9.64 2.73 8.60
N GLU A 101 -10.91 2.71 8.22
CA GLU A 101 -11.38 2.01 7.02
C GLU A 101 -10.82 2.63 5.75
N GLU A 102 -10.78 3.97 5.68
CA GLU A 102 -10.17 4.69 4.56
C GLU A 102 -8.66 4.40 4.43
N GLU A 103 -7.92 4.38 5.54
CA GLU A 103 -6.48 4.05 5.52
C GLU A 103 -6.25 2.59 5.16
N LEU A 104 -7.11 1.67 5.61
CA LEU A 104 -7.05 0.26 5.22
C LEU A 104 -7.34 0.09 3.73
N LEU A 105 -8.36 0.74 3.19
CA LEU A 105 -8.66 0.72 1.75
C LEU A 105 -7.48 1.25 0.92
N ARG A 106 -6.86 2.34 1.36
CA ARG A 106 -5.64 2.87 0.71
C ARG A 106 -4.46 1.89 0.79
N SER A 107 -4.32 1.19 1.91
CA SER A 107 -3.25 0.18 2.09
C SER A 107 -3.48 -1.06 1.24
N MET A 108 -4.73 -1.40 0.96
CA MET A 108 -5.11 -2.51 0.08
C MET A 108 -5.00 -2.17 -1.43
N ALA A 109 -4.82 -0.89 -1.77
CA ALA A 109 -4.67 -0.49 -3.17
C ALA A 109 -3.46 -1.15 -3.82
N GLY A 110 -3.68 -1.89 -4.90
CA GLY A 110 -2.66 -2.69 -5.60
C GLY A 110 -2.64 -4.17 -5.23
N TYR A 111 -3.47 -4.60 -4.29
CA TYR A 111 -3.78 -6.01 -4.04
C TYR A 111 -5.03 -6.40 -4.81
N GLY A 112 -5.10 -7.65 -5.27
CA GLY A 112 -6.24 -8.13 -6.08
C GLY A 112 -7.56 -8.20 -5.31
N SER A 113 -7.52 -8.43 -3.99
CA SER A 113 -8.66 -8.39 -3.09
C SER A 113 -8.25 -8.16 -1.65
N GLU A 114 -9.23 -7.84 -0.78
CA GLU A 114 -9.04 -7.73 0.67
C GLU A 114 -8.47 -9.03 1.27
N GLU A 115 -8.95 -10.18 0.82
CA GLU A 115 -8.47 -11.48 1.28
C GLU A 115 -7.00 -11.70 0.94
N GLN A 116 -6.57 -11.30 -0.27
CA GLN A 116 -5.17 -11.40 -0.69
C GLN A 116 -4.28 -10.48 0.15
N TYR A 117 -4.72 -9.25 0.42
CA TYR A 117 -4.00 -8.33 1.30
C TYR A 117 -3.75 -8.93 2.68
N TYR A 118 -4.81 -9.41 3.36
CA TYR A 118 -4.65 -9.99 4.70
C TYR A 118 -3.92 -11.33 4.71
N ALA A 119 -4.07 -12.14 3.66
CA ALA A 119 -3.29 -13.36 3.51
C ALA A 119 -1.80 -13.06 3.40
N GLN A 120 -1.44 -12.01 2.66
CA GLN A 120 -0.05 -11.57 2.55
C GLN A 120 0.47 -10.98 3.85
N MET A 121 -0.32 -10.14 4.55
CA MET A 121 0.06 -9.62 5.89
C MET A 121 0.33 -10.76 6.87
N LEU A 122 -0.50 -11.80 6.85
CA LEU A 122 -0.31 -12.97 7.71
C LEU A 122 0.92 -13.79 7.31
N SER A 123 1.12 -14.04 6.01
CA SER A 123 2.23 -14.91 5.54
C SER A 123 3.61 -14.26 5.62
N GLU A 124 3.70 -12.96 5.32
CA GLU A 124 4.98 -12.25 5.27
C GLU A 124 5.35 -11.60 6.60
N LEU A 125 4.34 -11.12 7.33
CA LEU A 125 4.54 -10.32 8.54
C LEU A 125 3.97 -11.00 9.80
N GLY A 126 3.25 -12.10 9.65
CA GLY A 126 2.61 -12.81 10.76
C GLY A 126 1.43 -12.05 11.38
N LEU A 127 0.94 -10.98 10.72
CA LEU A 127 -0.11 -10.13 11.26
C LEU A 127 -1.49 -10.69 10.94
N SER A 128 -2.28 -10.90 11.98
CA SER A 128 -3.71 -11.12 11.86
C SER A 128 -4.43 -9.84 11.41
N ARG A 129 -5.67 -9.97 10.91
CA ARG A 129 -6.53 -8.82 10.57
C ARG A 129 -6.68 -7.83 11.74
N HIS A 130 -6.74 -8.35 12.96
CA HIS A 130 -6.87 -7.53 14.16
C HIS A 130 -5.62 -6.70 14.40
N GLU A 131 -4.44 -7.31 14.30
CA GLU A 131 -3.15 -6.64 14.48
C GLU A 131 -2.88 -5.60 13.39
N VAL A 132 -3.24 -5.88 12.14
CA VAL A 132 -3.19 -4.89 11.06
C VAL A 132 -4.05 -3.67 11.39
N ARG A 133 -5.24 -3.88 11.96
CA ARG A 133 -6.12 -2.80 12.36
C ARG A 133 -5.56 -2.00 13.56
N GLU A 134 -5.03 -2.68 14.57
CA GLU A 134 -4.39 -2.03 15.73
C GLU A 134 -3.19 -1.18 15.31
N GLU A 135 -2.35 -1.70 14.42
CA GLU A 135 -1.21 -0.96 13.86
C GLU A 135 -1.65 0.25 13.02
N THR A 136 -2.76 0.12 12.28
CA THR A 136 -3.34 1.24 11.54
C THR A 136 -3.82 2.33 12.49
N VAL A 137 -4.52 1.97 13.57
CA VAL A 137 -4.94 2.93 14.61
C VAL A 137 -3.74 3.64 15.22
N TYR A 138 -2.71 2.89 15.59
CA TYR A 138 -1.48 3.46 16.17
C TYR A 138 -0.84 4.47 15.22
N ARG A 139 -0.64 4.09 13.96
CA ARG A 139 -0.01 4.92 12.94
C ARG A 139 -0.79 6.21 12.68
N LEU A 140 -2.13 6.12 12.59
CA LEU A 140 -3.00 7.29 12.42
C LEU A 140 -2.93 8.21 13.65
N THR A 141 -2.97 7.64 14.84
CA THR A 141 -2.86 8.39 16.11
C THR A 141 -1.51 9.12 16.20
N LEU A 142 -0.41 8.42 15.92
CA LEU A 142 0.93 9.01 15.95
C LEU A 142 1.09 10.16 14.93
N ARG A 143 0.55 10.01 13.71
CA ARG A 143 0.54 11.08 12.71
C ARG A 143 -0.26 12.28 13.19
N ALA A 144 -1.45 12.06 13.74
CA ALA A 144 -2.30 13.12 14.26
C ALA A 144 -1.62 13.87 15.43
N VAL A 145 -0.98 13.15 16.34
CA VAL A 145 -0.19 13.74 17.42
C VAL A 145 0.99 14.55 16.88
N ALA A 146 1.73 13.99 15.92
CA ALA A 146 2.90 14.66 15.33
C ALA A 146 2.55 15.97 14.61
N THR A 147 1.32 16.08 14.10
CA THR A 147 0.85 17.23 13.31
C THR A 147 -0.06 18.20 14.08
N ALA A 148 -0.47 17.87 15.30
CA ALA A 148 -1.47 18.61 16.07
C ALA A 148 -1.16 20.10 16.26
N GLY A 149 0.11 20.48 16.33
CA GLY A 149 0.57 21.88 16.48
C GLY A 149 0.89 22.60 15.16
N ILE A 150 0.70 21.93 14.01
CA ILE A 150 1.12 22.44 12.71
C ILE A 150 -0.08 23.02 11.96
N THR A 151 0.05 24.27 11.54
CA THR A 151 -1.01 24.93 10.76
C THR A 151 -0.55 25.17 9.34
N ILE A 152 -1.25 24.57 8.37
CA ILE A 152 -1.00 24.74 6.94
C ILE A 152 -1.95 25.80 6.40
N SER A 153 -1.40 26.84 5.76
CA SER A 153 -2.21 27.90 5.15
C SER A 153 -2.88 27.42 3.86
N ASP A 154 -4.04 27.99 3.54
CA ASP A 154 -4.70 27.74 2.26
C ASP A 154 -3.84 28.15 1.06
N ALA A 155 -2.97 29.14 1.21
CA ALA A 155 -2.01 29.53 0.18
C ALA A 155 -1.00 28.39 -0.12
N ALA A 156 -0.47 27.73 0.91
CA ALA A 156 0.42 26.59 0.74
C ALA A 156 -0.28 25.40 0.07
N ILE A 157 -1.53 25.12 0.47
CA ILE A 157 -2.34 24.08 -0.17
C ILE A 157 -2.56 24.39 -1.66
N ASN A 158 -2.95 25.63 -1.97
CA ASN A 158 -3.19 26.04 -3.36
C ASN A 158 -1.91 25.95 -4.20
N GLN A 159 -0.78 26.37 -3.64
CA GLN A 159 0.52 26.25 -4.31
C GLN A 159 0.86 24.79 -4.59
N TYR A 160 0.71 23.91 -3.61
CA TYR A 160 0.97 22.48 -3.78
C TYR A 160 0.08 21.85 -4.86
N LEU A 161 -1.21 22.20 -4.87
CA LEU A 161 -2.16 21.72 -5.89
C LEU A 161 -1.78 22.21 -7.29
N LEU A 162 -1.30 23.46 -7.44
CA LEU A 162 -0.83 23.99 -8.72
C LEU A 162 0.45 23.28 -9.20
N GLU A 163 1.41 23.09 -8.31
CA GLU A 163 2.68 22.44 -8.63
C GLU A 163 2.51 20.94 -8.95
N ASN A 164 1.44 20.33 -8.46
CA ASN A 164 1.15 18.91 -8.62
C ASN A 164 -0.19 18.65 -9.34
N ALA A 165 -0.65 19.58 -10.18
CA ALA A 165 -1.98 19.53 -10.79
C ALA A 165 -2.28 18.20 -11.50
N GLU A 166 -1.28 17.63 -12.19
CA GLU A 166 -1.40 16.33 -12.88
C GLU A 166 -1.77 15.17 -11.95
N ARG A 167 -1.40 15.24 -10.66
CA ARG A 167 -1.71 14.19 -9.66
C ARG A 167 -3.16 14.19 -9.22
N PHE A 168 -3.83 15.35 -9.33
CA PHE A 168 -5.18 15.58 -8.84
C PHE A 168 -6.19 15.77 -9.98
N THR A 169 -5.70 15.77 -11.21
CA THR A 169 -6.58 15.81 -12.39
C THR A 169 -7.17 14.42 -12.59
N PRO A 170 -8.50 14.28 -12.55
CA PRO A 170 -9.14 13.01 -12.83
C PRO A 170 -8.79 12.54 -14.24
N LYS A 171 -8.42 11.27 -14.38
CA LYS A 171 -8.02 10.68 -15.65
C LYS A 171 -9.09 9.71 -16.12
N LYS A 172 -9.38 9.76 -17.41
CA LYS A 172 -10.26 8.77 -18.05
C LYS A 172 -9.59 7.41 -18.01
N GLN A 173 -10.39 6.39 -17.73
CA GLN A 173 -9.98 5.00 -17.88
C GLN A 173 -10.59 4.46 -19.16
N LEU A 174 -9.74 3.93 -20.03
CA LEU A 174 -10.10 3.37 -21.31
C LEU A 174 -10.00 1.85 -21.21
N GLN A 175 -11.09 1.16 -21.44
CA GLN A 175 -11.07 -0.28 -21.63
C GLN A 175 -10.79 -0.54 -23.11
N LEU A 176 -9.64 -1.12 -23.41
CA LEU A 176 -9.12 -1.21 -24.77
C LEU A 176 -8.92 -2.67 -25.20
N SER A 177 -9.10 -2.88 -26.50
CA SER A 177 -8.58 -4.06 -27.22
C SER A 177 -7.58 -3.60 -28.28
N ILE A 178 -6.55 -4.42 -28.54
CA ILE A 178 -5.48 -4.13 -29.47
C ILE A 178 -5.18 -5.33 -30.39
N ILE A 179 -4.88 -5.04 -31.64
CA ILE A 179 -4.27 -5.98 -32.57
C ILE A 179 -2.90 -5.38 -32.97
N ARG A 180 -1.82 -6.07 -32.65
CA ARG A 180 -0.46 -5.66 -33.06
C ARG A 180 -0.01 -6.48 -34.25
N VAL A 181 0.68 -5.81 -35.17
CA VAL A 181 1.25 -6.43 -36.37
C VAL A 181 2.61 -5.74 -36.70
N ASP A 182 3.46 -6.41 -37.46
CA ASP A 182 4.83 -5.94 -37.69
C ASP A 182 4.89 -4.74 -38.65
N THR A 183 3.91 -4.61 -39.56
CA THR A 183 3.97 -3.60 -40.64
C THR A 183 2.69 -2.74 -40.73
N TYR A 184 2.87 -1.53 -41.26
CA TYR A 184 1.78 -0.63 -41.58
C TYR A 184 0.77 -1.25 -42.55
N GLU A 185 1.26 -2.00 -43.54
CA GLU A 185 0.44 -2.67 -44.56
C GLU A 185 -0.44 -3.75 -43.95
N GLU A 186 0.10 -4.55 -43.04
CA GLU A 186 -0.68 -5.54 -42.28
C GLU A 186 -1.75 -4.90 -41.39
N ALA A 187 -1.43 -3.81 -40.71
CA ALA A 187 -2.40 -3.06 -39.96
C ALA A 187 -3.53 -2.48 -40.82
N GLY A 188 -3.20 -2.06 -42.05
CA GLY A 188 -4.16 -1.65 -43.07
C GLY A 188 -5.10 -2.81 -43.45
N LEU A 189 -4.58 -4.01 -43.69
CA LEU A 189 -5.38 -5.20 -43.97
C LEU A 189 -6.31 -5.58 -42.79
N VAL A 190 -5.84 -5.38 -41.55
CA VAL A 190 -6.67 -5.57 -40.36
C VAL A 190 -7.81 -4.56 -40.36
N MET A 191 -7.57 -3.31 -40.66
CA MET A 191 -8.63 -2.29 -40.76
C MET A 191 -9.66 -2.65 -41.83
N ASP A 192 -9.22 -3.07 -43.02
CA ASP A 192 -10.12 -3.48 -44.11
C ASP A 192 -11.06 -4.62 -43.65
N ARG A 193 -10.52 -5.66 -42.98
CA ARG A 193 -11.30 -6.78 -42.44
C ARG A 193 -12.35 -6.34 -41.42
N LEU A 194 -11.96 -5.42 -40.51
CA LEU A 194 -12.85 -4.88 -39.48
C LEU A 194 -13.95 -3.99 -40.11
N GLU A 195 -13.63 -3.21 -41.15
CA GLU A 195 -14.61 -2.42 -41.91
C GLU A 195 -15.58 -3.30 -42.69
N GLU A 196 -15.17 -4.49 -43.15
CA GLU A 196 -16.02 -5.51 -43.74
C GLU A 196 -16.96 -6.21 -42.72
N GLY A 197 -16.76 -5.94 -41.42
CA GLY A 197 -17.58 -6.41 -40.34
C GLY A 197 -17.10 -7.70 -39.66
N GLU A 198 -15.84 -8.08 -39.86
CA GLU A 198 -15.27 -9.19 -39.11
C GLU A 198 -15.17 -8.83 -37.62
N ASP A 199 -15.28 -9.83 -36.75
CA ASP A 199 -15.21 -9.65 -35.31
C ASP A 199 -13.79 -9.35 -34.87
N PHE A 200 -13.62 -8.27 -34.07
CA PHE A 200 -12.31 -7.82 -33.62
C PHE A 200 -11.54 -8.91 -32.87
N ALA A 201 -12.21 -9.66 -31.98
CA ALA A 201 -11.58 -10.71 -31.21
C ALA A 201 -11.12 -11.89 -32.09
N ALA A 202 -11.89 -12.21 -33.12
CA ALA A 202 -11.52 -13.24 -34.09
C ALA A 202 -10.28 -12.82 -34.89
N VAL A 203 -10.25 -11.58 -35.39
CA VAL A 203 -9.08 -11.03 -36.12
C VAL A 203 -7.86 -10.95 -35.21
N ALA A 204 -8.03 -10.49 -33.97
CA ALA A 204 -6.95 -10.44 -32.97
C ALA A 204 -6.34 -11.83 -32.73
N GLY A 205 -7.20 -12.83 -32.52
CA GLY A 205 -6.77 -14.23 -32.31
C GLY A 205 -6.00 -14.84 -33.48
N GLU A 206 -6.28 -14.37 -34.71
CA GLU A 206 -5.65 -14.88 -35.93
C GLU A 206 -4.31 -14.19 -36.23
N VAL A 207 -4.24 -12.87 -36.17
CA VAL A 207 -3.11 -12.11 -36.74
C VAL A 207 -2.30 -11.31 -35.73
N SER A 208 -2.76 -11.12 -34.49
CA SER A 208 -2.02 -10.31 -33.52
C SER A 208 -0.68 -10.96 -33.14
N THR A 209 0.37 -10.18 -33.18
CA THR A 209 1.72 -10.56 -32.71
C THR A 209 1.84 -10.46 -31.19
N ASP A 210 0.95 -9.74 -30.52
CA ASP A 210 0.89 -9.66 -29.06
C ASP A 210 0.23 -10.91 -28.48
N ALA A 211 1.07 -11.83 -28.01
CA ALA A 211 0.63 -13.14 -27.53
C ALA A 211 -0.31 -13.08 -26.33
N GLU A 212 -0.12 -12.09 -25.42
CA GLU A 212 -0.91 -11.96 -24.21
C GLU A 212 -2.35 -11.53 -24.53
N SER A 213 -2.53 -10.42 -25.23
CA SER A 213 -3.87 -9.94 -25.58
C SER A 213 -4.56 -10.82 -26.63
N ARG A 214 -3.81 -11.43 -27.53
CA ARG A 214 -4.34 -12.35 -28.57
C ARG A 214 -5.17 -13.48 -27.97
N GLU A 215 -4.71 -14.11 -26.91
CA GLU A 215 -5.44 -15.21 -26.24
C GLU A 215 -6.76 -14.74 -25.61
N HIS A 216 -6.90 -13.43 -25.39
CA HIS A 216 -8.08 -12.80 -24.82
C HIS A 216 -8.85 -11.94 -25.85
N GLY A 217 -8.74 -12.28 -27.15
CA GLY A 217 -9.43 -11.55 -28.23
C GLY A 217 -8.95 -10.11 -28.43
N GLY A 218 -7.69 -9.84 -28.07
CA GLY A 218 -7.09 -8.52 -28.15
C GLY A 218 -7.27 -7.66 -26.91
N SER A 219 -8.02 -8.10 -25.90
CA SER A 219 -8.28 -7.30 -24.70
C SER A 219 -7.01 -7.05 -23.89
N ILE A 220 -6.75 -5.78 -23.59
CA ILE A 220 -5.63 -5.33 -22.72
C ILE A 220 -6.13 -4.78 -21.38
N GLY A 221 -7.44 -4.90 -21.13
CA GLY A 221 -8.06 -4.41 -19.89
C GLY A 221 -8.24 -2.91 -19.84
N THR A 222 -8.13 -2.35 -18.64
CA THR A 222 -8.32 -0.92 -18.39
C THR A 222 -6.98 -0.20 -18.29
N VAL A 223 -6.86 0.88 -19.07
CA VAL A 223 -5.64 1.71 -19.18
C VAL A 223 -6.02 3.16 -18.89
N GLU A 224 -5.21 3.92 -18.17
CA GLU A 224 -5.39 5.36 -18.01
C GLU A 224 -5.01 6.09 -19.31
N GLU A 225 -5.70 7.21 -19.62
CA GLU A 225 -5.50 7.97 -20.87
C GLU A 225 -4.08 8.52 -21.08
N ASP A 226 -3.27 8.54 -20.01
CA ASP A 226 -1.87 9.01 -20.03
C ASP A 226 -0.91 8.00 -19.40
N ASP A 227 -1.25 6.71 -19.40
CA ASP A 227 -0.40 5.66 -18.86
C ASP A 227 0.99 5.66 -19.57
N PRO A 228 2.08 5.86 -18.82
CA PRO A 228 3.42 5.99 -19.39
C PRO A 228 3.97 4.68 -19.97
N PHE A 229 3.33 3.55 -19.75
CA PHE A 229 3.73 2.25 -20.32
C PHE A 229 3.21 2.03 -21.74
N TRP A 230 2.30 2.89 -22.20
CA TRP A 230 1.73 2.81 -23.53
C TRP A 230 2.21 3.95 -24.42
N PRO A 231 2.31 3.75 -25.74
CA PRO A 231 2.65 4.81 -26.68
C PRO A 231 1.66 5.98 -26.57
N SER A 232 2.15 7.17 -26.28
CA SER A 232 1.33 8.35 -26.01
C SER A 232 0.42 8.74 -27.18
N GLU A 233 0.80 8.44 -28.41
CA GLU A 233 0.01 8.66 -29.61
C GLU A 233 -1.20 7.71 -29.67
N LEU A 234 -1.00 6.44 -29.30
CA LEU A 234 -2.05 5.44 -29.24
C LEU A 234 -3.10 5.84 -28.21
N LEU A 235 -2.67 6.19 -26.97
CA LEU A 235 -3.61 6.58 -25.91
C LEU A 235 -4.32 7.89 -26.23
N ARG A 236 -3.64 8.85 -26.84
CA ARG A 236 -4.26 10.12 -27.28
C ARG A 236 -5.33 9.87 -28.34
N THR A 237 -5.08 8.96 -29.28
CA THR A 237 -6.09 8.57 -30.27
C THR A 237 -7.26 7.88 -29.59
N ALA A 238 -6.99 6.88 -28.72
CA ALA A 238 -8.04 6.16 -27.98
C ALA A 238 -8.91 7.09 -27.13
N ALA A 239 -8.32 8.07 -26.45
CA ALA A 239 -9.04 9.04 -25.61
C ALA A 239 -9.96 9.98 -26.40
N GLY A 240 -9.73 10.13 -27.70
CA GLY A 240 -10.55 10.92 -28.62
C GLY A 240 -11.68 10.16 -29.31
N LEU A 241 -11.76 8.83 -29.14
CA LEU A 241 -12.77 7.95 -29.72
C LEU A 241 -13.97 7.79 -28.81
N GLU A 242 -15.07 7.27 -29.35
CA GLU A 242 -16.24 6.82 -28.59
C GLU A 242 -16.16 5.30 -28.33
N ALA A 243 -16.97 4.82 -27.37
CA ALA A 243 -17.06 3.38 -27.11
C ALA A 243 -17.58 2.63 -28.34
N GLY A 244 -16.86 1.62 -28.77
CA GLY A 244 -17.13 0.85 -29.99
C GLY A 244 -16.28 1.27 -31.19
N ASP A 245 -15.67 2.45 -31.15
CA ASP A 245 -14.84 2.94 -32.26
C ASP A 245 -13.51 2.17 -32.37
N ILE A 246 -13.04 2.10 -33.61
CA ILE A 246 -11.79 1.45 -34.01
C ILE A 246 -10.88 2.52 -34.64
N ALA A 247 -9.60 2.47 -34.35
CA ALA A 247 -8.62 3.32 -34.99
C ALA A 247 -7.33 2.55 -35.31
N GLY A 248 -6.77 2.86 -36.44
CA GLY A 248 -5.51 2.30 -36.95
C GLY A 248 -5.30 2.66 -38.40
N PRO A 249 -4.16 2.33 -38.96
CA PRO A 249 -2.90 1.89 -38.33
C PRO A 249 -2.26 2.95 -37.41
N LEU A 250 -1.88 2.58 -36.20
CA LEU A 250 -1.20 3.45 -35.23
C LEU A 250 0.22 2.93 -34.93
N PRO A 251 1.23 3.79 -34.81
CA PRO A 251 2.55 3.36 -34.35
C PRO A 251 2.49 2.82 -32.91
N ALA A 252 3.08 1.65 -32.68
CA ALA A 252 3.13 1.01 -31.36
C ALA A 252 4.56 0.55 -30.99
N GLY A 253 5.50 1.48 -30.98
CA GLY A 253 6.93 1.22 -30.83
C GLY A 253 7.57 0.92 -32.18
N GLU A 254 8.12 -0.30 -32.36
CA GLU A 254 8.67 -0.76 -33.65
C GLU A 254 7.58 -1.36 -34.57
N ASP A 255 6.40 -1.67 -33.98
CA ASP A 255 5.26 -2.31 -34.62
C ASP A 255 4.14 -1.31 -34.92
N TYR A 256 3.03 -1.84 -35.47
CA TYR A 256 1.79 -1.10 -35.68
C TYR A 256 0.62 -1.75 -34.93
N ALA A 257 -0.36 -0.94 -34.58
CA ALA A 257 -1.53 -1.40 -33.86
C ALA A 257 -2.82 -0.89 -34.50
N VAL A 258 -3.85 -1.72 -34.36
CA VAL A 258 -5.26 -1.33 -34.49
C VAL A 258 -5.89 -1.47 -33.11
N ILE A 259 -6.57 -0.44 -32.65
CA ILE A 259 -7.21 -0.41 -31.34
C ILE A 259 -8.74 -0.32 -31.47
N ARG A 260 -9.44 -0.90 -30.49
CA ARG A 260 -10.87 -0.66 -30.28
C ARG A 260 -11.09 -0.17 -28.84
N VAL A 261 -11.89 0.88 -28.72
CA VAL A 261 -12.36 1.36 -27.40
C VAL A 261 -13.59 0.56 -26.99
N GLU A 262 -13.46 -0.32 -26.02
CA GLU A 262 -14.59 -1.13 -25.53
C GLU A 262 -15.53 -0.29 -24.66
N ARG A 263 -14.94 0.52 -23.79
CA ARG A 263 -15.67 1.40 -22.88
C ARG A 263 -14.76 2.54 -22.38
N ILE A 264 -15.39 3.68 -22.16
CA ILE A 264 -14.76 4.82 -21.47
C ILE A 264 -15.41 4.93 -20.10
N VAL A 265 -14.58 4.94 -19.05
CA VAL A 265 -15.02 5.20 -17.70
C VAL A 265 -14.54 6.59 -17.34
N GLU A 266 -15.49 7.51 -17.29
CA GLU A 266 -15.20 8.85 -16.78
C GLU A 266 -14.89 8.74 -15.28
N PRO A 267 -13.85 9.42 -14.82
CA PRO A 267 -13.51 9.38 -13.40
C PRO A 267 -14.66 10.00 -12.59
N PRO A 268 -14.93 9.48 -11.39
CA PRO A 268 -15.82 10.17 -10.46
C PRO A 268 -15.31 11.58 -10.24
N GLY A 269 -16.22 12.54 -10.12
CA GLY A 269 -15.83 13.91 -9.83
C GLY A 269 -14.94 13.96 -8.58
N THR A 270 -13.81 14.63 -8.67
CA THR A 270 -12.89 14.78 -7.54
C THR A 270 -13.53 15.68 -6.48
N ASP A 271 -13.70 15.16 -5.27
CA ASP A 271 -14.06 16.01 -4.13
C ASP A 271 -12.84 16.86 -3.72
N MET A 272 -12.85 18.09 -4.19
CA MET A 272 -11.78 19.04 -3.89
C MET A 272 -11.65 19.34 -2.40
N THR A 273 -12.69 19.11 -1.60
CA THR A 273 -12.63 19.29 -0.14
C THR A 273 -11.76 18.20 0.48
N GLU A 274 -12.00 16.97 0.07
CA GLU A 274 -11.20 15.81 0.49
C GLU A 274 -9.75 15.93 0.02
N VAL A 275 -9.53 16.28 -1.24
CA VAL A 275 -8.16 16.49 -1.79
C VAL A 275 -7.42 17.56 -1.00
N ARG A 276 -8.06 18.69 -0.69
CA ARG A 276 -7.44 19.75 0.10
C ARG A 276 -7.08 19.30 1.50
N GLU A 277 -7.90 18.45 2.12
CA GLU A 277 -7.62 17.90 3.43
C GLU A 277 -6.44 16.91 3.38
N GLN A 278 -6.40 16.05 2.39
CA GLN A 278 -5.26 15.14 2.15
C GLN A 278 -3.96 15.91 1.94
N VAL A 279 -3.98 16.98 1.14
CA VAL A 279 -2.82 17.86 0.92
C VAL A 279 -2.42 18.56 2.23
N ARG A 280 -3.38 19.04 3.01
CA ARG A 280 -3.09 19.65 4.32
C ARG A 280 -2.38 18.69 5.26
N GLN A 281 -2.87 17.45 5.36
CA GLN A 281 -2.26 16.41 6.18
C GLN A 281 -0.86 16.05 5.68
N GLN A 282 -0.68 15.93 4.37
CA GLN A 282 0.63 15.66 3.78
C GLN A 282 1.63 16.76 4.10
N LEU A 283 1.29 18.02 3.86
CA LEU A 283 2.15 19.17 4.15
C LEU A 283 2.46 19.31 5.64
N ALA A 284 1.49 18.99 6.50
CA ALA A 284 1.71 18.97 7.94
C ALA A 284 2.73 17.89 8.34
N LEU A 285 2.62 16.68 7.77
CA LEU A 285 3.60 15.61 8.01
C LEU A 285 5.00 15.95 7.49
N GLU A 286 5.10 16.64 6.36
CA GLU A 286 6.38 17.11 5.83
C GLU A 286 7.06 18.15 6.73
N GLN A 287 6.27 18.94 7.48
CA GLN A 287 6.78 19.92 8.45
C GLN A 287 6.99 19.33 9.85
N ALA A 288 6.39 18.18 10.14
CA ALA A 288 6.53 17.52 11.43
C ALA A 288 7.95 16.98 11.65
N ALA A 289 8.31 16.83 12.92
CA ALA A 289 9.49 16.06 13.25
C ALA A 289 9.33 14.60 12.80
N PRO A 290 10.43 13.88 12.48
CA PRO A 290 10.36 12.46 12.19
C PRO A 290 9.58 11.71 13.28
N LEU A 291 8.68 10.81 12.91
CA LEU A 291 7.77 10.13 13.84
C LEU A 291 8.52 9.44 14.98
N GLN A 292 9.67 8.83 14.70
CA GLN A 292 10.56 8.25 15.73
C GLN A 292 11.07 9.28 16.73
N GLN A 293 11.30 10.51 16.28
CA GLN A 293 11.70 11.61 17.17
C GLN A 293 10.52 12.03 18.06
N VAL A 294 9.31 12.10 17.49
CA VAL A 294 8.07 12.38 18.24
C VAL A 294 7.89 11.34 19.35
N GLU A 295 7.99 10.05 19.03
CA GLU A 295 7.91 8.96 20.01
C GLU A 295 8.98 9.13 21.13
N SER A 296 10.22 9.41 20.74
CA SER A 296 11.30 9.62 21.70
C SER A 296 11.02 10.80 22.64
N ASP A 297 10.52 11.90 22.11
CA ASP A 297 10.24 13.10 22.89
C ASP A 297 9.00 12.90 23.79
N LEU A 298 8.01 12.13 23.35
CA LEU A 298 6.87 11.71 24.17
C LEU A 298 7.32 10.81 25.33
N ARG A 299 8.22 9.86 25.11
CA ARG A 299 8.77 9.04 26.21
C ARG A 299 9.47 9.90 27.26
N LYS A 300 10.20 10.93 26.85
CA LYS A 300 10.80 11.89 27.79
C LYS A 300 9.74 12.73 28.50
N LYS A 301 8.74 13.23 27.75
CA LYS A 301 7.64 14.05 28.30
C LYS A 301 6.86 13.30 29.39
N TYR A 302 6.68 11.99 29.23
CA TYR A 302 5.92 11.14 30.14
C TYR A 302 6.82 10.37 31.14
N ASP A 303 8.07 10.80 31.34
CA ASP A 303 9.01 10.23 32.31
C ASP A 303 9.08 8.70 32.23
N THR A 304 9.18 8.16 31.00
CA THR A 304 9.22 6.72 30.78
C THR A 304 10.49 6.13 31.40
N ALA A 305 10.32 5.13 32.27
CA ALA A 305 11.44 4.43 32.92
C ALA A 305 11.38 2.93 32.57
N ILE A 306 12.55 2.37 32.26
CA ILE A 306 12.77 0.94 32.03
C ILE A 306 13.52 0.37 33.22
N TYR A 307 12.98 -0.68 33.84
CA TYR A 307 13.53 -1.29 35.06
C TYR A 307 14.17 -2.66 34.84
N ILE A 308 14.32 -3.07 33.57
CA ILE A 308 14.95 -4.36 33.24
C ILE A 308 16.43 -4.11 33.10
N ASP A 309 17.23 -4.80 33.91
CA ASP A 309 18.69 -4.81 33.77
C ASP A 309 19.06 -5.91 32.73
N ASN A 310 19.07 -5.54 31.47
CA ASN A 310 19.38 -6.47 30.37
C ASN A 310 20.89 -6.71 30.19
N GLY A 311 21.73 -6.27 31.13
CA GLY A 311 23.17 -6.55 31.12
C GLY A 311 23.93 -5.97 29.90
N LEU A 312 23.34 -5.01 29.19
CA LEU A 312 23.94 -4.27 28.08
C LEU A 312 24.30 -2.85 28.53
N GLN A 313 25.14 -2.75 29.56
CA GLN A 313 26.03 -1.61 29.76
C GLN A 313 27.40 -2.08 29.27
N ASP A 314 27.71 -1.77 27.97
CA ASP A 314 29.06 -1.33 27.54
C ASP A 314 28.98 -0.93 26.05
#